data_cb3b4413453300016bfbab733834c9a6
#
_entry.id   cb3b4413453300016bfbab733834c9a6
#
_cell.length_a   1.000
_cell.length_b   1.000
_cell.length_c   1.000
_cell.angle_alpha   90.00
_cell.angle_beta   90.00
_cell.angle_gamma   90.00
#
_symmetry.space_group_name_H-M   'P 1'
#
loop_
_entity.id
_entity.type
_entity.pdbx_description
1 polymer ?
#
loop_
_entity_poly.entity_id
_entity_poly.type
_entity_poly.pdbx_seq_one_letter_code
_entity_poly.pdbx_strand_id
1 'polypeptide(L)'
;MNDPIHQMETIDMKLFRFILAPLVLLFAFAGCAGLGTSRESGSDLHVRLSDKPSPGAREQKYPVTVRIAPYTDGRGVDSRYVGILEARVMGLTGKQIMLDREVAGLAGEMMQKQLGDSGLLVLEPNAKNAQFQLTGSIKTLSVDIKERDYLNIVIDSTLTEVASGKVIWSGVVAEKKERYAGSSGNGKQDVADFLRHGLQVVATKTSESLLSVLMSARPDLFGLDAAVKPVQGVTIHSTALPTGVLPVTANVATATNGTLVLNSTPARAKVYVEDVYYGLTPLRIDLPPGIYPVRLELEGYKSVAEKVSVRSEDHTELEMKLRK
;
A
#
# COMPACT_ATOMS: atom_id res chain seq x y z
N MET A 1 58.88 31.00 -65.42
CA MET A 1 58.60 32.42 -65.55
C MET A 1 57.38 32.54 -66.40
N ASN A 2 56.27 32.61 -65.77
CA ASN A 2 54.99 33.23 -66.10
C ASN A 2 53.85 32.54 -65.38
N ASP A 3 53.34 33.24 -64.41
CA ASP A 3 52.00 32.97 -63.84
C ASP A 3 50.93 33.07 -64.88
N PRO A 4 49.85 32.37 -64.75
CA PRO A 4 48.58 32.99 -64.97
C PRO A 4 47.62 32.86 -63.80
N ILE A 5 47.25 34.01 -63.36
CA ILE A 5 46.24 34.39 -62.41
C ILE A 5 44.89 34.37 -63.12
N HIS A 6 43.86 34.01 -62.40
CA HIS A 6 42.43 34.33 -62.57
C HIS A 6 41.67 33.85 -63.78
N GLN A 7 40.81 32.87 -63.50
CA GLN A 7 39.39 33.00 -63.91
C GLN A 7 38.48 32.42 -62.86
N MET A 8 37.93 33.29 -62.07
CA MET A 8 36.85 33.02 -61.15
C MET A 8 35.54 33.23 -61.93
N GLU A 9 34.93 32.11 -62.32
CA GLU A 9 33.60 32.16 -62.93
C GLU A 9 32.57 32.61 -61.92
N THR A 10 31.95 33.74 -62.20
CA THR A 10 30.76 34.25 -61.49
C THR A 10 29.57 33.32 -61.78
N ILE A 11 29.35 32.39 -60.84
CA ILE A 11 28.14 31.56 -60.86
C ILE A 11 26.96 32.48 -60.59
N ASP A 12 26.07 32.55 -61.60
CA ASP A 12 24.92 33.41 -61.67
C ASP A 12 23.98 33.22 -60.50
N MET A 13 23.94 34.19 -59.60
CA MET A 13 23.14 34.24 -58.36
C MET A 13 21.62 34.20 -58.64
N LYS A 14 21.22 34.27 -59.89
CA LYS A 14 19.81 34.18 -60.28
C LYS A 14 19.28 32.75 -60.39
N LEU A 15 20.16 31.76 -60.64
CA LEU A 15 19.72 30.37 -60.71
C LEU A 15 19.47 29.77 -59.32
N PHE A 16 20.18 30.30 -58.28
CA PHE A 16 20.03 29.83 -56.91
C PHE A 16 18.73 30.28 -56.24
N ARG A 17 18.11 31.34 -56.74
CA ARG A 17 16.84 31.87 -56.22
C ARG A 17 15.61 31.05 -56.66
N PHE A 18 15.70 30.33 -57.76
CA PHE A 18 14.58 29.53 -58.28
C PHE A 18 14.58 28.10 -57.74
N ILE A 19 15.68 27.59 -57.24
CA ILE A 19 15.77 26.22 -56.70
C ILE A 19 15.44 26.21 -55.20
N LEU A 20 15.64 27.31 -54.47
CA LEU A 20 15.35 27.38 -53.04
C LEU A 20 13.86 27.65 -52.70
N ALA A 21 13.13 28.27 -53.62
CA ALA A 21 11.73 28.62 -53.40
C ALA A 21 10.79 27.40 -53.30
N PRO A 22 10.89 26.34 -54.12
CA PRO A 22 10.05 25.15 -53.98
C PRO A 22 10.46 24.24 -52.81
N LEU A 23 11.73 24.30 -52.35
CA LEU A 23 12.18 23.47 -51.21
C LEU A 23 11.65 23.99 -49.88
N VAL A 24 11.52 25.30 -49.70
CA VAL A 24 10.96 25.90 -48.47
C VAL A 24 9.45 25.70 -48.40
N LEU A 25 8.74 25.64 -49.54
CA LEU A 25 7.29 25.35 -49.53
C LEU A 25 6.98 23.87 -49.22
N LEU A 26 7.88 22.94 -49.55
CA LEU A 26 7.69 21.52 -49.25
C LEU A 26 7.95 21.19 -47.75
N PHE A 27 8.78 21.99 -47.05
CA PHE A 27 8.99 21.84 -45.60
C PHE A 27 7.86 22.46 -44.77
N ALA A 28 7.08 23.39 -45.31
CA ALA A 28 5.97 24.00 -44.58
C ALA A 28 4.72 23.10 -44.49
N PHE A 29 4.62 22.05 -45.31
CA PHE A 29 3.50 21.09 -45.27
C PHE A 29 3.83 19.78 -44.55
N ALA A 30 5.10 19.51 -44.26
CA ALA A 30 5.51 18.32 -43.48
C ALA A 30 5.45 18.53 -41.95
N GLY A 31 5.08 19.72 -41.48
CA GLY A 31 5.08 20.10 -40.07
C GLY A 31 3.77 19.86 -39.32
N CYS A 32 2.75 19.24 -39.92
CA CYS A 32 1.46 18.98 -39.25
C CYS A 32 1.05 17.51 -39.18
N ALA A 33 1.99 16.59 -39.36
CA ALA A 33 1.72 15.18 -39.13
C ALA A 33 2.69 14.65 -38.09
N GLY A 34 2.35 14.81 -36.78
CA GLY A 34 3.13 14.20 -35.72
C GLY A 34 3.17 14.89 -34.37
N LEU A 35 2.29 15.82 -34.08
CA LEU A 35 1.84 16.02 -32.71
C LEU A 35 0.74 14.99 -32.50
N GLY A 36 1.16 13.75 -32.22
CA GLY A 36 0.36 12.83 -31.45
C GLY A 36 0.06 13.55 -30.14
N THR A 37 -0.98 14.37 -30.12
CA THR A 37 -1.72 14.59 -28.89
C THR A 37 -2.14 13.19 -28.49
N SER A 38 -1.39 12.56 -27.57
CA SER A 38 -1.99 11.64 -26.64
C SER A 38 -3.20 12.41 -26.14
N ARG A 39 -4.35 12.10 -26.71
CA ARG A 39 -5.64 12.43 -26.15
C ARG A 39 -5.58 11.81 -24.77
N GLU A 40 -5.15 12.57 -23.78
CA GLU A 40 -5.56 12.28 -22.42
C GLU A 40 -7.06 12.11 -22.55
N SER A 41 -7.50 10.86 -22.45
CA SER A 41 -8.92 10.57 -22.38
C SER A 41 -9.38 11.34 -21.16
N GLY A 42 -10.04 12.48 -21.38
CA GLY A 42 -10.39 13.43 -20.31
C GLY A 42 -11.31 12.81 -19.24
N SER A 43 -11.63 11.53 -19.39
CA SER A 43 -12.45 10.73 -18.50
C SER A 43 -11.63 9.89 -17.50
N ASP A 44 -10.35 9.55 -17.76
CA ASP A 44 -9.59 8.66 -16.87
C ASP A 44 -9.21 9.37 -15.58
N LEU A 45 -9.33 8.64 -14.46
CA LEU A 45 -9.06 9.15 -13.13
C LEU A 45 -7.54 9.18 -12.88
N HIS A 46 -7.03 10.35 -12.54
CA HIS A 46 -5.62 10.52 -12.17
C HIS A 46 -5.48 10.60 -10.64
N VAL A 47 -4.85 9.60 -10.04
CA VAL A 47 -4.60 9.54 -8.59
C VAL A 47 -3.14 9.90 -8.31
N ARG A 48 -2.92 11.07 -7.70
CA ARG A 48 -1.60 11.53 -7.28
C ARG A 48 -1.31 11.10 -5.85
N LEU A 49 -0.12 10.56 -5.63
CA LEU A 49 0.37 10.37 -4.27
C LEU A 49 0.68 11.73 -3.64
N SER A 50 0.46 11.84 -2.34
CA SER A 50 0.81 13.05 -1.61
C SER A 50 2.32 13.13 -1.39
N ASP A 51 2.93 14.28 -1.66
CA ASP A 51 4.34 14.54 -1.33
C ASP A 51 4.55 14.72 0.18
N LYS A 52 3.45 14.95 0.93
CA LYS A 52 3.51 15.05 2.38
C LYS A 52 3.77 13.68 3.00
N PRO A 53 4.46 13.64 4.16
CA PRO A 53 4.60 12.40 4.93
C PRO A 53 3.23 11.78 5.23
N SER A 54 3.19 10.46 5.24
CA SER A 54 1.99 9.71 5.59
C SER A 54 1.63 9.89 7.08
N PRO A 55 0.37 9.70 7.48
CA PRO A 55 0.02 9.64 8.89
C PRO A 55 0.87 8.60 9.61
N GLY A 56 1.43 8.95 10.76
CA GLY A 56 2.34 8.09 11.52
C GLY A 56 3.76 7.97 10.96
N ALA A 57 4.15 8.86 10.04
CA ALA A 57 5.52 8.91 9.53
C ALA A 57 6.53 9.07 10.69
N ARG A 58 7.63 8.34 10.60
CA ARG A 58 8.70 8.33 11.60
C ARG A 58 9.91 9.08 11.09
N GLU A 59 10.46 9.95 11.91
CA GLU A 59 11.74 10.60 11.63
C GLU A 59 12.91 9.61 11.73
N GLN A 60 12.81 8.67 12.68
CA GLN A 60 13.80 7.63 12.87
C GLN A 60 13.77 6.62 11.71
N LYS A 61 14.92 6.40 11.08
CA LYS A 61 15.12 5.36 10.06
C LYS A 61 15.79 4.14 10.68
N TYR A 62 15.26 2.97 10.33
CA TYR A 62 15.81 1.68 10.76
C TYR A 62 16.73 1.12 9.68
N PRO A 63 17.82 0.42 10.03
CA PRO A 63 18.72 -0.22 9.06
C PRO A 63 18.07 -1.50 8.46
N VAL A 64 16.78 -1.44 8.18
CA VAL A 64 15.99 -2.54 7.63
C VAL A 64 15.69 -2.26 6.19
N THR A 65 16.21 -3.08 5.29
CA THR A 65 16.03 -2.93 3.85
C THR A 65 14.93 -3.85 3.33
N VAL A 66 13.97 -3.24 2.63
CA VAL A 66 12.82 -3.94 2.02
C VAL A 66 12.76 -3.60 0.54
N ARG A 67 12.61 -4.60 -0.32
CA ARG A 67 12.21 -4.39 -1.71
C ARG A 67 10.75 -4.78 -1.88
N ILE A 68 10.03 -4.06 -2.72
CA ILE A 68 8.64 -4.36 -3.03
C ILE A 68 8.60 -4.97 -4.44
N ALA A 69 8.16 -6.22 -4.54
CA ALA A 69 7.90 -6.83 -5.84
C ALA A 69 6.65 -6.18 -6.47
N PRO A 70 6.55 -6.13 -7.80
CA PRO A 70 5.35 -5.63 -8.44
C PRO A 70 4.11 -6.32 -7.89
N TYR A 71 3.11 -5.53 -7.50
CA TYR A 71 1.84 -6.07 -7.03
C TYR A 71 1.11 -6.75 -8.18
N THR A 72 0.37 -7.80 -7.90
CA THR A 72 -0.45 -8.50 -8.88
C THR A 72 -1.90 -8.06 -8.79
N ASP A 73 -2.57 -7.94 -9.93
CA ASP A 73 -4.01 -7.69 -9.99
C ASP A 73 -4.76 -9.03 -10.09
N GLY A 74 -5.34 -9.45 -8.98
CA GLY A 74 -6.14 -10.68 -8.88
C GLY A 74 -7.64 -10.48 -9.06
N ARG A 75 -8.10 -9.31 -9.51
CA ARG A 75 -9.53 -8.98 -9.61
C ARG A 75 -10.23 -9.61 -10.81
N GLY A 76 -9.49 -10.01 -11.85
CA GLY A 76 -10.07 -10.61 -13.06
C GLY A 76 -10.83 -9.62 -13.96
N VAL A 77 -10.54 -8.32 -13.85
CA VAL A 77 -11.09 -7.24 -14.66
C VAL A 77 -9.95 -6.46 -15.34
N ASP A 78 -10.28 -5.47 -16.18
CA ASP A 78 -9.27 -4.58 -16.76
C ASP A 78 -8.37 -3.99 -15.65
N SER A 79 -7.06 -3.98 -15.86
CA SER A 79 -6.05 -3.54 -14.88
C SER A 79 -6.21 -2.08 -14.44
N ARG A 80 -6.89 -1.26 -15.24
CA ARG A 80 -7.18 0.16 -14.97
C ARG A 80 -8.59 0.40 -14.44
N TYR A 81 -9.47 -0.58 -14.51
CA TYR A 81 -10.85 -0.46 -14.03
C TYR A 81 -10.89 -0.34 -12.51
N VAL A 82 -11.66 0.64 -12.01
CA VAL A 82 -11.80 0.88 -10.58
C VAL A 82 -13.25 1.01 -10.08
N GLY A 83 -14.26 0.97 -10.95
CA GLY A 83 -15.64 0.98 -10.46
C GLY A 83 -16.65 1.53 -11.46
N ILE A 84 -17.87 1.77 -10.97
CA ILE A 84 -18.99 2.22 -11.76
C ILE A 84 -19.40 3.66 -11.44
N LEU A 85 -19.93 4.35 -12.45
CA LEU A 85 -20.39 5.71 -12.38
C LEU A 85 -21.89 5.73 -12.70
N GLU A 86 -22.74 5.75 -11.69
CA GLU A 86 -24.20 5.88 -11.82
C GLU A 86 -24.68 7.32 -11.59
N ALA A 87 -23.98 8.08 -10.73
CA ALA A 87 -24.24 9.49 -10.49
C ALA A 87 -23.32 10.40 -11.34
N ARG A 88 -23.79 11.61 -11.62
CA ARG A 88 -23.00 12.58 -12.41
C ARG A 88 -21.84 13.13 -11.58
N VAL A 89 -20.62 13.00 -12.12
CA VAL A 89 -19.38 13.58 -11.59
C VAL A 89 -18.78 14.51 -12.62
N MET A 90 -18.44 15.74 -12.23
CA MET A 90 -17.77 16.68 -13.12
C MET A 90 -16.39 16.15 -13.54
N GLY A 91 -16.14 16.09 -14.84
CA GLY A 91 -14.87 15.62 -15.42
C GLY A 91 -14.76 14.11 -15.59
N LEU A 92 -15.80 13.33 -15.23
CA LEU A 92 -15.92 11.92 -15.58
C LEU A 92 -17.07 11.71 -16.57
N THR A 93 -16.88 10.78 -17.51
CA THR A 93 -17.88 10.43 -18.54
C THR A 93 -17.97 8.90 -18.68
N GLY A 94 -19.11 8.40 -19.14
CA GLY A 94 -19.34 6.97 -19.29
C GLY A 94 -19.93 6.35 -18.04
N LYS A 95 -19.97 5.01 -18.00
CA LYS A 95 -20.52 4.23 -16.88
C LYS A 95 -19.46 3.55 -16.04
N GLN A 96 -18.21 3.56 -16.48
CA GLN A 96 -17.08 2.94 -15.81
C GLN A 96 -16.05 4.01 -15.42
N ILE A 97 -15.43 3.80 -14.28
CA ILE A 97 -14.32 4.62 -13.80
C ILE A 97 -13.04 3.85 -14.09
N MET A 98 -12.18 4.48 -14.91
CA MET A 98 -10.88 3.94 -15.29
C MET A 98 -9.78 4.84 -14.72
N LEU A 99 -8.67 4.26 -14.29
CA LEU A 99 -7.44 5.00 -13.99
C LEU A 99 -6.66 5.29 -15.29
N ASP A 100 -5.85 6.31 -15.26
CA ASP A 100 -4.85 6.61 -16.30
C ASP A 100 -3.66 5.63 -16.31
N ARG A 101 -3.57 4.76 -15.29
CA ARG A 101 -2.54 3.74 -15.10
C ARG A 101 -3.10 2.47 -14.45
N GLU A 102 -2.28 1.43 -14.37
CA GLU A 102 -2.66 0.17 -13.72
C GLU A 102 -2.82 0.33 -12.21
N VAL A 103 -3.85 -0.29 -11.66
CA VAL A 103 -4.17 -0.27 -10.22
C VAL A 103 -3.04 -0.91 -9.39
N ALA A 104 -2.43 -1.99 -9.92
CA ALA A 104 -1.33 -2.67 -9.25
C ALA A 104 -0.10 -1.77 -9.05
N GLY A 105 0.22 -0.96 -10.07
CA GLY A 105 1.29 0.03 -9.98
C GLY A 105 1.00 1.09 -8.91
N LEU A 106 -0.22 1.65 -8.91
CA LEU A 106 -0.64 2.63 -7.92
C LEU A 106 -0.59 2.08 -6.48
N ALA A 107 -1.05 0.84 -6.27
CA ALA A 107 -1.00 0.20 -4.95
C ALA A 107 0.44 -0.05 -4.48
N GLY A 108 1.32 -0.50 -5.39
CA GLY A 108 2.74 -0.70 -5.10
C GLY A 108 3.45 0.59 -4.71
N GLU A 109 3.24 1.68 -5.46
CA GLU A 109 3.80 3.01 -5.16
C GLU A 109 3.31 3.54 -3.81
N MET A 110 2.01 3.38 -3.50
CA MET A 110 1.45 3.77 -2.21
C MET A 110 2.11 3.00 -1.06
N MET A 111 2.33 1.70 -1.23
CA MET A 111 2.99 0.86 -0.24
C MET A 111 4.46 1.24 -0.08
N GLN A 112 5.17 1.52 -1.19
CA GLN A 112 6.56 1.97 -1.17
C GLN A 112 6.71 3.26 -0.36
N LYS A 113 5.86 4.25 -0.64
CA LYS A 113 5.83 5.50 0.12
C LYS A 113 5.56 5.24 1.61
N GLN A 114 4.53 4.46 1.93
CA GLN A 114 4.12 4.22 3.31
C GLN A 114 5.21 3.50 4.12
N LEU A 115 5.87 2.49 3.57
CA LEU A 115 6.98 1.79 4.25
C LEU A 115 8.17 2.72 4.47
N GLY A 116 8.50 3.57 3.48
CA GLY A 116 9.53 4.59 3.62
C GLY A 116 9.20 5.60 4.71
N ASP A 117 7.97 6.08 4.76
CA ASP A 117 7.47 6.99 5.80
C ASP A 117 7.44 6.32 7.19
N SER A 118 7.23 5.00 7.24
CA SER A 118 7.27 4.20 8.48
C SER A 118 8.70 3.95 9.02
N GLY A 119 9.72 4.42 8.31
CA GLY A 119 11.12 4.36 8.76
C GLY A 119 11.94 3.22 8.15
N LEU A 120 11.39 2.43 7.24
CA LEU A 120 12.13 1.39 6.53
C LEU A 120 12.90 1.95 5.33
N LEU A 121 14.00 1.31 4.97
CA LEU A 121 14.77 1.62 3.77
C LEU A 121 14.19 0.82 2.59
N VAL A 122 13.36 1.47 1.79
CA VAL A 122 12.77 0.82 0.60
C VAL A 122 13.74 0.90 -0.56
N LEU A 123 14.09 -0.25 -1.11
CA LEU A 123 15.02 -0.41 -2.22
C LEU A 123 14.25 -0.66 -3.53
N GLU A 124 14.94 -0.48 -4.64
CA GLU A 124 14.43 -0.83 -5.97
C GLU A 124 13.97 -2.29 -6.04
N PRO A 125 12.95 -2.63 -6.85
CA PRO A 125 12.36 -3.97 -6.91
C PRO A 125 13.38 -5.10 -7.19
N ASN A 126 14.44 -4.79 -7.95
CA ASN A 126 15.48 -5.74 -8.35
C ASN A 126 16.73 -5.71 -7.45
N ALA A 127 16.71 -4.96 -6.35
CA ALA A 127 17.86 -4.85 -5.44
C ALA A 127 18.19 -6.23 -4.82
N LYS A 128 19.43 -6.67 -4.99
CA LYS A 128 19.91 -7.97 -4.47
C LYS A 128 20.25 -7.93 -2.98
N ASN A 129 20.48 -6.73 -2.44
CA ASN A 129 20.89 -6.49 -1.05
C ASN A 129 19.71 -6.21 -0.11
N ALA A 130 18.48 -6.43 -0.54
CA ALA A 130 17.31 -6.33 0.31
C ALA A 130 17.28 -7.49 1.32
N GLN A 131 17.04 -7.19 2.59
CA GLN A 131 16.85 -8.19 3.65
C GLN A 131 15.48 -8.86 3.53
N PHE A 132 14.48 -8.07 3.16
CA PHE A 132 13.10 -8.54 3.04
C PHE A 132 12.50 -8.19 1.68
N GLN A 133 11.55 -9.01 1.26
CA GLN A 133 10.75 -8.76 0.06
C GLN A 133 9.27 -8.75 0.45
N LEU A 134 8.59 -7.67 0.10
CA LEU A 134 7.14 -7.58 0.17
C LEU A 134 6.54 -7.92 -1.19
N THR A 135 5.57 -8.84 -1.20
CA THR A 135 4.72 -9.16 -2.35
C THR A 135 3.28 -8.79 -2.02
N GLY A 136 2.48 -8.48 -3.01
CA GLY A 136 1.07 -8.16 -2.80
C GLY A 136 0.17 -8.58 -3.95
N SER A 137 -1.09 -8.85 -3.64
CA SER A 137 -2.15 -9.17 -4.60
C SER A 137 -3.42 -8.40 -4.27
N ILE A 138 -3.93 -7.66 -5.25
CA ILE A 138 -5.19 -6.93 -5.11
C ILE A 138 -6.33 -7.91 -5.34
N LYS A 139 -7.11 -8.19 -4.31
CA LYS A 139 -8.29 -9.06 -4.38
C LYS A 139 -9.54 -8.28 -4.75
N THR A 140 -9.65 -7.06 -4.25
CA THR A 140 -10.75 -6.16 -4.55
C THR A 140 -10.23 -4.73 -4.55
N LEU A 141 -10.66 -3.93 -5.49
CA LEU A 141 -10.54 -2.49 -5.48
C LEU A 141 -11.68 -1.92 -6.32
N SER A 142 -12.61 -1.25 -5.67
CA SER A 142 -13.69 -0.55 -6.35
C SER A 142 -14.02 0.78 -5.70
N VAL A 143 -14.42 1.74 -6.55
CA VAL A 143 -15.01 3.03 -6.18
C VAL A 143 -16.31 3.17 -6.97
N ASP A 144 -17.42 2.89 -6.34
CA ASP A 144 -18.73 2.95 -6.98
C ASP A 144 -19.44 4.26 -6.61
N ILE A 145 -19.71 5.10 -7.60
CA ILE A 145 -20.34 6.40 -7.45
C ILE A 145 -21.83 6.28 -7.77
N LYS A 146 -22.65 6.33 -6.74
CA LYS A 146 -24.11 6.21 -6.78
C LYS A 146 -24.76 7.38 -6.03
N GLU A 147 -25.89 7.18 -5.37
CA GLU A 147 -26.45 8.15 -4.41
C GLU A 147 -25.47 8.45 -3.27
N ARG A 148 -24.66 7.47 -2.90
CA ARG A 148 -23.49 7.56 -2.05
C ARG A 148 -22.32 6.93 -2.77
N ASP A 149 -21.12 7.40 -2.44
CA ASP A 149 -19.88 6.84 -2.97
C ASP A 149 -19.43 5.70 -2.06
N TYR A 150 -19.15 4.56 -2.65
CA TYR A 150 -18.69 3.36 -1.95
C TYR A 150 -17.27 3.03 -2.36
N LEU A 151 -16.43 2.78 -1.39
CA LEU A 151 -15.06 2.30 -1.57
C LEU A 151 -14.94 0.91 -0.95
N ASN A 152 -14.34 -0.03 -1.69
CA ASN A 152 -14.01 -1.35 -1.18
C ASN A 152 -12.63 -1.75 -1.70
N ILE A 153 -11.68 -1.94 -0.79
CA ILE A 153 -10.30 -2.34 -1.11
C ILE A 153 -9.96 -3.56 -0.24
N VAL A 154 -9.44 -4.60 -0.87
CA VAL A 154 -8.90 -5.79 -0.19
C VAL A 154 -7.58 -6.13 -0.85
N ILE A 155 -6.50 -6.07 -0.09
CA ILE A 155 -5.15 -6.40 -0.54
C ILE A 155 -4.57 -7.46 0.38
N ASP A 156 -4.07 -8.53 -0.23
CA ASP A 156 -3.29 -9.58 0.41
C ASP A 156 -1.80 -9.25 0.24
N SER A 157 -1.02 -9.33 1.29
CA SER A 157 0.41 -9.02 1.24
C SER A 157 1.21 -9.99 2.10
N THR A 158 2.44 -10.30 1.67
CA THR A 158 3.34 -11.22 2.36
C THR A 158 4.75 -10.66 2.38
N LEU A 159 5.36 -10.59 3.57
CA LEU A 159 6.75 -10.22 3.78
C LEU A 159 7.59 -11.48 3.97
N THR A 160 8.60 -11.65 3.14
CA THR A 160 9.51 -12.81 3.16
C THR A 160 10.94 -12.32 3.40
N GLU A 161 11.69 -13.00 4.25
CA GLU A 161 13.12 -12.78 4.41
C GLU A 161 13.86 -13.36 3.20
N VAL A 162 14.63 -12.53 2.51
CA VAL A 162 15.24 -12.90 1.22
C VAL A 162 16.28 -14.02 1.38
N ALA A 163 17.06 -13.99 2.46
CA ALA A 163 18.16 -14.95 2.67
C ALA A 163 17.67 -16.37 2.96
N SER A 164 16.58 -16.51 3.72
CA SER A 164 16.06 -17.81 4.17
C SER A 164 14.82 -18.28 3.40
N GLY A 165 14.14 -17.38 2.67
CA GLY A 165 12.84 -17.64 2.08
C GLY A 165 11.70 -17.74 3.11
N LYS A 166 11.97 -17.48 4.38
CA LYS A 166 10.98 -17.58 5.46
C LYS A 166 9.96 -16.44 5.36
N VAL A 167 8.69 -16.79 5.44
CA VAL A 167 7.62 -15.79 5.60
C VAL A 167 7.69 -15.25 7.02
N ILE A 168 7.87 -13.95 7.15
CA ILE A 168 7.91 -13.23 8.42
C ILE A 168 6.52 -12.72 8.79
N TRP A 169 5.78 -12.24 7.81
CA TRP A 169 4.43 -11.71 7.97
C TRP A 169 3.59 -11.98 6.72
N SER A 170 2.32 -12.29 6.91
CA SER A 170 1.34 -12.36 5.84
C SER A 170 0.01 -11.87 6.38
N GLY A 171 -0.72 -11.08 5.58
CA GLY A 171 -1.98 -10.53 6.02
C GLY A 171 -2.85 -10.01 4.87
N VAL A 172 -4.16 -10.11 5.08
CA VAL A 172 -5.19 -9.52 4.22
C VAL A 172 -5.72 -8.27 4.90
N VAL A 173 -5.54 -7.12 4.26
CA VAL A 173 -6.04 -5.86 4.79
C VAL A 173 -7.21 -5.37 3.93
N ALA A 174 -8.32 -5.07 4.60
CA ALA A 174 -9.54 -4.58 3.97
C ALA A 174 -9.89 -3.17 4.45
N GLU A 175 -10.37 -2.35 3.53
CA GLU A 175 -10.97 -1.04 3.80
C GLU A 175 -12.29 -0.93 3.06
N LYS A 176 -13.35 -0.63 3.82
CA LYS A 176 -14.67 -0.30 3.27
C LYS A 176 -15.07 1.06 3.78
N LYS A 177 -15.42 1.96 2.89
CA LYS A 177 -15.80 3.31 3.23
C LYS A 177 -16.99 3.76 2.38
N GLU A 178 -17.84 4.54 3.01
CA GLU A 178 -18.99 5.16 2.39
C GLU A 178 -18.91 6.65 2.66
N ARG A 179 -19.26 7.47 1.67
CA ARG A 179 -19.40 8.91 1.85
C ARG A 179 -20.61 9.44 1.07
N TYR A 180 -21.16 10.54 1.54
CA TYR A 180 -22.10 11.34 0.80
C TYR A 180 -21.35 12.57 0.25
N ALA A 181 -21.14 12.62 -1.06
CA ALA A 181 -20.38 13.71 -1.68
C ALA A 181 -21.21 15.00 -1.80
N GLY A 182 -22.53 14.88 -1.84
CA GLY A 182 -23.43 16.03 -2.05
C GLY A 182 -23.18 16.72 -3.39
N SER A 183 -23.58 17.99 -3.48
CA SER A 183 -23.38 18.80 -4.69
C SER A 183 -21.99 19.46 -4.77
N SER A 184 -21.24 19.54 -3.68
CA SER A 184 -19.97 20.24 -3.58
C SER A 184 -18.72 19.34 -3.61
N GLY A 185 -18.88 18.03 -3.42
CA GLY A 185 -17.78 17.05 -3.43
C GLY A 185 -17.85 16.08 -4.61
N ASN A 186 -18.34 16.54 -5.77
CA ASN A 186 -18.69 15.68 -6.89
C ASN A 186 -17.87 15.99 -8.16
N GLY A 187 -16.57 16.22 -7.98
CA GLY A 187 -15.62 16.38 -9.06
C GLY A 187 -14.73 15.14 -9.24
N LYS A 188 -14.13 15.03 -10.42
CA LYS A 188 -13.14 13.98 -10.74
C LYS A 188 -12.03 13.89 -9.68
N GLN A 189 -11.54 15.04 -9.21
CA GLN A 189 -10.50 15.09 -8.19
C GLN A 189 -10.97 14.56 -6.83
N ASP A 190 -12.22 14.82 -6.45
CA ASP A 190 -12.78 14.32 -5.18
C ASP A 190 -12.89 12.79 -5.17
N VAL A 191 -13.19 12.18 -6.33
CA VAL A 191 -13.19 10.72 -6.52
C VAL A 191 -11.76 10.17 -6.43
N ALA A 192 -10.79 10.84 -7.07
CA ALA A 192 -9.38 10.47 -6.99
C ALA A 192 -8.85 10.52 -5.55
N ASP A 193 -9.19 11.57 -4.82
CA ASP A 193 -8.80 11.76 -3.42
C ASP A 193 -9.47 10.73 -2.49
N PHE A 194 -10.69 10.35 -2.78
CA PHE A 194 -11.39 9.30 -2.03
C PHE A 194 -10.71 7.94 -2.21
N LEU A 195 -10.36 7.57 -3.44
CA LEU A 195 -9.59 6.35 -3.72
C LEU A 195 -8.19 6.40 -3.10
N ARG A 196 -7.46 7.52 -3.29
CA ARG A 196 -6.13 7.72 -2.72
C ARG A 196 -6.14 7.54 -1.20
N HIS A 197 -7.12 8.16 -0.52
CA HIS A 197 -7.23 8.04 0.93
C HIS A 197 -7.50 6.60 1.38
N GLY A 198 -8.36 5.87 0.68
CA GLY A 198 -8.61 4.45 0.98
C GLY A 198 -7.36 3.58 0.82
N LEU A 199 -6.62 3.75 -0.27
CA LEU A 199 -5.35 3.06 -0.47
C LEU A 199 -4.32 3.40 0.60
N GLN A 200 -4.25 4.69 1.01
CA GLN A 200 -3.38 5.12 2.10
C GLN A 200 -3.73 4.44 3.43
N VAL A 201 -5.01 4.31 3.76
CA VAL A 201 -5.45 3.62 4.98
C VAL A 201 -5.03 2.15 4.94
N VAL A 202 -5.22 1.45 3.80
CA VAL A 202 -4.78 0.06 3.64
C VAL A 202 -3.26 -0.04 3.79
N ALA A 203 -2.50 0.84 3.15
CA ALA A 203 -1.04 0.84 3.25
C ALA A 203 -0.56 1.11 4.69
N THR A 204 -1.21 2.03 5.41
CA THR A 204 -0.89 2.33 6.81
C THR A 204 -1.15 1.11 7.70
N LYS A 205 -2.33 0.49 7.61
CA LYS A 205 -2.65 -0.73 8.36
C LYS A 205 -1.68 -1.87 8.08
N THR A 206 -1.31 -2.04 6.80
CA THR A 206 -0.33 -3.06 6.38
C THR A 206 1.04 -2.77 7.00
N SER A 207 1.54 -1.54 6.89
CA SER A 207 2.87 -1.17 7.42
C SER A 207 2.95 -1.27 8.93
N GLU A 208 1.92 -0.86 9.65
CA GLU A 208 1.87 -0.94 11.11
C GLU A 208 1.87 -2.40 11.59
N SER A 209 1.02 -3.26 11.00
CA SER A 209 0.97 -4.68 11.31
C SER A 209 2.30 -5.39 10.99
N LEU A 210 2.85 -5.12 9.80
CA LEU A 210 4.13 -5.67 9.36
C LEU A 210 5.28 -5.26 10.30
N LEU A 211 5.37 -3.97 10.65
CA LEU A 211 6.41 -3.45 11.55
C LEU A 211 6.32 -4.07 12.95
N SER A 212 5.11 -4.21 13.49
CA SER A 212 4.90 -4.83 14.80
C SER A 212 5.46 -6.26 14.84
N VAL A 213 5.14 -7.07 13.82
CA VAL A 213 5.64 -8.44 13.70
C VAL A 213 7.15 -8.47 13.44
N LEU A 214 7.64 -7.58 12.57
CA LEU A 214 9.07 -7.52 12.23
C LEU A 214 9.93 -7.11 13.43
N MET A 215 9.49 -6.13 14.23
CA MET A 215 10.15 -5.73 15.47
C MET A 215 10.19 -6.86 16.52
N SER A 216 9.13 -7.66 16.57
CA SER A 216 9.07 -8.84 17.46
C SER A 216 9.94 -9.99 16.97
N ALA A 217 9.97 -10.25 15.66
CA ALA A 217 10.72 -11.34 15.05
C ALA A 217 12.23 -11.04 14.91
N ARG A 218 12.58 -9.78 14.74
CA ARG A 218 13.97 -9.32 14.50
C ARG A 218 14.28 -8.04 15.29
N PRO A 219 14.25 -8.10 16.64
CA PRO A 219 14.51 -6.95 17.51
C PRO A 219 15.93 -6.37 17.29
N ASP A 220 16.88 -7.22 16.89
CA ASP A 220 18.25 -6.85 16.52
C ASP A 220 18.31 -5.72 15.47
N LEU A 221 17.43 -5.75 14.49
CA LEU A 221 17.39 -4.75 13.42
C LEU A 221 16.84 -3.39 13.85
N PHE A 222 16.19 -3.31 15.00
CA PHE A 222 15.56 -2.10 15.51
C PHE A 222 16.28 -1.51 16.73
N GLY A 223 17.46 -2.06 17.08
CA GLY A 223 18.19 -1.66 18.29
C GLY A 223 17.42 -1.94 19.58
N LEU A 224 16.48 -2.88 19.49
CA LEU A 224 15.66 -3.34 20.63
C LEU A 224 16.31 -4.52 21.34
N ASP A 225 17.57 -4.84 21.03
CA ASP A 225 18.33 -5.84 21.76
C ASP A 225 18.25 -5.50 23.24
N ALA A 226 17.63 -6.40 23.97
CA ALA A 226 17.58 -6.33 25.41
C ALA A 226 19.00 -6.49 25.94
N ALA A 227 19.79 -5.44 25.86
CA ALA A 227 20.85 -5.23 26.83
C ALA A 227 20.12 -5.07 28.17
N VAL A 228 19.81 -6.20 28.79
CA VAL A 228 19.54 -6.25 30.22
C VAL A 228 20.78 -5.67 30.85
N LYS A 229 20.78 -4.35 31.12
CA LYS A 229 21.81 -3.71 31.91
C LYS A 229 21.75 -4.48 33.26
N PRO A 230 22.79 -5.22 33.65
CA PRO A 230 22.77 -5.92 34.89
C PRO A 230 22.58 -4.87 36.00
N VAL A 231 21.40 -4.88 36.58
CA VAL A 231 21.15 -4.06 37.79
C VAL A 231 21.98 -4.69 38.87
N GLN A 232 22.98 -3.95 39.37
CA GLN A 232 23.84 -4.44 40.45
C GLN A 232 22.97 -4.90 41.65
N GLY A 233 23.14 -6.15 42.04
CA GLY A 233 22.40 -6.76 43.16
C GLY A 233 21.16 -7.58 42.76
N VAL A 234 20.85 -7.74 41.48
CA VAL A 234 19.79 -8.62 40.99
C VAL A 234 20.41 -9.81 40.24
N THR A 235 20.34 -10.99 40.84
CA THR A 235 20.71 -12.25 40.17
C THR A 235 19.51 -12.74 39.40
N ILE A 236 19.54 -12.60 38.05
CA ILE A 236 18.52 -13.16 37.18
C ILE A 236 18.83 -14.66 37.03
N HIS A 237 18.06 -15.52 37.61
CA HIS A 237 18.10 -16.96 37.35
C HIS A 237 17.41 -17.18 35.98
N SER A 238 18.19 -17.00 34.89
CA SER A 238 17.80 -17.50 33.58
C SER A 238 17.82 -19.01 33.64
N THR A 239 16.66 -19.65 33.51
CA THR A 239 16.58 -21.07 33.20
C THR A 239 17.07 -21.24 31.76
N ALA A 240 18.40 -21.25 31.57
CA ALA A 240 19.01 -21.71 30.36
C ALA A 240 18.61 -23.18 30.18
N LEU A 241 17.83 -23.46 29.15
CA LEU A 241 17.62 -24.82 28.67
C LEU A 241 18.99 -25.41 28.32
N PRO A 242 19.33 -26.62 28.81
CA PRO A 242 20.61 -27.26 28.56
C PRO A 242 20.73 -27.51 27.05
N THR A 243 21.83 -27.01 26.46
CA THR A 243 22.26 -27.30 25.11
C THR A 243 22.67 -28.77 25.03
N GLY A 244 21.71 -29.64 24.78
CA GLY A 244 21.92 -31.04 24.44
C GLY A 244 21.48 -31.29 23.02
N VAL A 245 22.47 -31.50 22.14
CA VAL A 245 22.29 -31.88 20.76
C VAL A 245 21.60 -33.23 20.68
N LEU A 246 20.33 -33.25 20.30
CA LEU A 246 19.69 -34.39 19.65
C LEU A 246 18.89 -33.90 18.46
N PRO A 247 18.91 -34.54 17.30
CA PRO A 247 18.09 -34.16 16.16
C PRO A 247 16.64 -34.51 16.49
N VAL A 248 15.92 -33.55 17.02
CA VAL A 248 14.47 -33.62 17.10
C VAL A 248 13.95 -33.28 15.76
N THR A 249 13.45 -34.26 15.03
CA THR A 249 12.42 -34.03 14.00
C THR A 249 11.30 -33.28 14.70
N ALA A 250 11.35 -31.96 14.62
CA ALA A 250 10.25 -31.12 15.06
C ALA A 250 9.08 -31.40 14.12
N ASN A 251 8.17 -32.27 14.55
CA ASN A 251 6.79 -32.13 14.17
C ASN A 251 6.41 -30.69 14.53
N VAL A 252 6.36 -29.83 13.54
CA VAL A 252 5.64 -28.56 13.62
C VAL A 252 4.19 -28.96 13.80
N ALA A 253 3.77 -29.12 15.03
CA ALA A 253 2.35 -29.08 15.36
C ALA A 253 1.89 -27.71 14.84
N THR A 254 1.17 -27.71 13.75
CA THR A 254 0.39 -26.57 13.29
C THR A 254 -0.49 -26.20 14.48
N ALA A 255 -0.11 -25.15 15.21
CA ALA A 255 -0.97 -24.61 16.26
C ALA A 255 -2.23 -24.16 15.56
N THR A 256 -3.29 -24.96 15.65
CA THR A 256 -4.59 -24.65 15.10
C THR A 256 -5.11 -23.43 15.84
N ASN A 257 -5.42 -22.38 15.10
CA ASN A 257 -5.96 -21.14 15.66
C ASN A 257 -7.32 -21.39 16.32
N GLY A 258 -7.61 -20.66 17.39
CA GLY A 258 -8.96 -20.54 17.92
C GLY A 258 -9.67 -19.33 17.30
N THR A 259 -10.99 -19.38 17.26
CA THR A 259 -11.81 -18.28 16.75
C THR A 259 -12.35 -17.46 17.93
N LEU A 260 -12.11 -16.15 17.91
CA LEU A 260 -12.70 -15.19 18.84
C LEU A 260 -13.80 -14.39 18.12
N VAL A 261 -15.04 -14.45 18.66
CA VAL A 261 -16.19 -13.68 18.19
C VAL A 261 -16.46 -12.57 19.19
N LEU A 262 -16.42 -11.33 18.71
CA LEU A 262 -16.59 -10.12 19.53
C LEU A 262 -17.87 -9.41 19.17
N ASN A 263 -18.77 -9.28 20.14
CA ASN A 263 -20.00 -8.53 20.04
C ASN A 263 -19.99 -7.35 21.01
N SER A 264 -20.71 -6.28 20.69
CA SER A 264 -20.89 -5.15 21.61
C SER A 264 -22.28 -4.56 21.56
N THR A 265 -22.67 -3.99 22.69
CA THR A 265 -23.89 -3.18 22.80
C THR A 265 -23.52 -1.80 23.32
N PRO A 266 -23.68 -0.72 22.48
CA PRO A 266 -24.10 -0.71 21.09
C PRO A 266 -23.09 -1.38 20.14
N ALA A 267 -23.57 -1.83 18.97
CA ALA A 267 -22.73 -2.39 17.93
C ALA A 267 -21.82 -1.32 17.30
N ARG A 268 -20.86 -1.76 16.45
CA ARG A 268 -19.89 -0.90 15.73
C ARG A 268 -18.85 -0.25 16.64
N ALA A 269 -18.54 -0.82 17.78
CA ALA A 269 -17.39 -0.42 18.57
C ALA A 269 -16.09 -0.86 17.90
N LYS A 270 -15.07 0.00 17.96
CA LYS A 270 -13.71 -0.30 17.51
C LYS A 270 -13.11 -1.36 18.41
N VAL A 271 -12.55 -2.41 17.81
CA VAL A 271 -11.91 -3.53 18.52
C VAL A 271 -10.40 -3.38 18.45
N TYR A 272 -9.78 -3.42 19.61
CA TYR A 272 -8.33 -3.50 19.75
C TYR A 272 -7.97 -4.80 20.51
N VAL A 273 -7.07 -5.58 19.95
CA VAL A 273 -6.47 -6.76 20.61
C VAL A 273 -4.99 -6.46 20.78
N GLU A 274 -4.46 -6.52 21.98
CA GLU A 274 -3.07 -6.10 22.30
C GLU A 274 -2.74 -4.69 21.76
N ASP A 275 -3.71 -3.76 21.87
CA ASP A 275 -3.65 -2.40 21.34
C ASP A 275 -3.57 -2.28 19.81
N VAL A 276 -3.65 -3.39 19.08
CA VAL A 276 -3.76 -3.42 17.61
C VAL A 276 -5.23 -3.36 17.20
N TYR A 277 -5.57 -2.49 16.28
CA TYR A 277 -6.93 -2.35 15.74
C TYR A 277 -7.26 -3.48 14.77
N TYR A 278 -8.35 -4.22 15.03
CA TYR A 278 -8.81 -5.35 14.21
C TYR A 278 -10.09 -5.07 13.42
N GLY A 279 -10.89 -4.09 13.80
CA GLY A 279 -12.14 -3.80 13.11
C GLY A 279 -13.25 -3.28 14.02
N LEU A 280 -14.50 -3.45 13.59
CA LEU A 280 -15.70 -3.03 14.32
C LEU A 280 -16.55 -4.24 14.70
N THR A 281 -17.18 -4.19 15.89
CA THR A 281 -18.16 -5.20 16.29
C THR A 281 -19.44 -5.17 15.44
N PRO A 282 -20.07 -6.33 15.13
CA PRO A 282 -19.60 -7.69 15.43
C PRO A 282 -18.35 -8.07 14.60
N LEU A 283 -17.37 -8.71 15.23
CA LEU A 283 -16.11 -9.09 14.60
C LEU A 283 -15.74 -10.53 14.94
N ARG A 284 -15.27 -11.27 13.93
CA ARG A 284 -14.70 -12.60 14.08
C ARG A 284 -13.23 -12.55 13.67
N ILE A 285 -12.36 -13.05 14.54
CA ILE A 285 -10.92 -13.13 14.32
C ILE A 285 -10.38 -14.50 14.72
N ASP A 286 -9.44 -15.02 13.93
CA ASP A 286 -8.73 -16.25 14.25
C ASP A 286 -7.36 -15.89 14.84
N LEU A 287 -7.13 -16.32 16.07
CA LEU A 287 -5.93 -16.02 16.85
C LEU A 287 -5.26 -17.33 17.31
N PRO A 288 -3.92 -17.35 17.43
CA PRO A 288 -3.24 -18.43 18.10
C PRO A 288 -3.76 -18.62 19.53
N PRO A 289 -3.63 -19.82 20.11
CA PRO A 289 -3.99 -20.02 21.51
C PRO A 289 -3.20 -19.09 22.43
N GLY A 290 -3.90 -18.35 23.29
CA GLY A 290 -3.27 -17.36 24.16
C GLY A 290 -4.27 -16.57 24.99
N ILE A 291 -3.77 -15.65 25.79
CA ILE A 291 -4.58 -14.70 26.58
C ILE A 291 -4.35 -13.32 25.99
N TYR A 292 -5.41 -12.71 25.47
CA TYR A 292 -5.38 -11.45 24.75
C TYR A 292 -6.11 -10.36 25.53
N PRO A 293 -5.48 -9.19 25.78
CA PRO A 293 -6.21 -8.01 26.21
C PRO A 293 -7.00 -7.46 25.02
N VAL A 294 -8.32 -7.41 25.17
CA VAL A 294 -9.27 -6.88 24.19
C VAL A 294 -9.82 -5.57 24.72
N ARG A 295 -9.80 -4.51 23.91
CA ARG A 295 -10.33 -3.20 24.26
C ARG A 295 -11.33 -2.76 23.18
N LEU A 296 -12.50 -2.28 23.62
CA LEU A 296 -13.53 -1.73 22.76
C LEU A 296 -13.66 -0.22 22.98
N GLU A 297 -13.76 0.52 21.87
CA GLU A 297 -13.98 1.97 21.86
C GLU A 297 -15.14 2.33 20.95
N LEU A 298 -16.02 3.19 21.43
CA LEU A 298 -17.11 3.79 20.64
C LEU A 298 -17.24 5.26 21.03
N GLU A 299 -17.34 6.12 20.04
CA GLU A 299 -17.48 7.55 20.26
C GLU A 299 -18.72 7.87 21.13
N GLY A 300 -18.55 8.66 22.18
CA GLY A 300 -19.59 8.97 23.17
C GLY A 300 -19.80 7.91 24.23
N TYR A 301 -18.98 6.87 24.29
CA TYR A 301 -19.01 5.82 25.30
C TYR A 301 -17.64 5.66 25.98
N LYS A 302 -17.64 5.18 27.24
CA LYS A 302 -16.39 4.82 27.91
C LYS A 302 -15.81 3.57 27.29
N SER A 303 -14.49 3.56 27.07
CA SER A 303 -13.78 2.38 26.61
C SER A 303 -13.86 1.25 27.65
N VAL A 304 -14.01 0.02 27.18
CA VAL A 304 -14.05 -1.18 28.03
C VAL A 304 -12.93 -2.12 27.58
N ALA A 305 -12.18 -2.66 28.53
CA ALA A 305 -11.10 -3.62 28.26
C ALA A 305 -11.31 -4.88 29.10
N GLU A 306 -11.07 -6.06 28.45
CA GLU A 306 -11.18 -7.36 29.08
C GLU A 306 -10.09 -8.30 28.55
N LYS A 307 -9.62 -9.25 29.37
CA LYS A 307 -8.67 -10.28 28.95
C LYS A 307 -9.43 -11.54 28.55
N VAL A 308 -9.19 -12.01 27.33
CA VAL A 308 -9.87 -13.18 26.75
C VAL A 308 -8.86 -14.29 26.53
N SER A 309 -9.20 -15.52 26.92
CA SER A 309 -8.43 -16.71 26.62
C SER A 309 -8.95 -17.37 25.35
N VAL A 310 -8.10 -17.48 24.35
CA VAL A 310 -8.38 -18.20 23.09
C VAL A 310 -7.68 -19.56 23.16
N ARG A 311 -8.41 -20.64 22.91
CA ARG A 311 -7.89 -22.02 22.88
C ARG A 311 -7.87 -22.54 21.45
N SER A 312 -6.99 -23.49 21.17
CA SER A 312 -6.94 -24.17 19.86
C SER A 312 -8.30 -24.78 19.51
N GLU A 313 -8.74 -24.59 18.28
CA GLU A 313 -9.98 -25.17 17.71
C GLU A 313 -11.27 -24.78 18.46
N ASP A 314 -11.19 -23.85 19.41
CA ASP A 314 -12.34 -23.41 20.21
C ASP A 314 -12.94 -22.12 19.66
N HIS A 315 -14.26 -21.96 19.89
CA HIS A 315 -14.97 -20.71 19.61
C HIS A 315 -15.21 -19.98 20.93
N THR A 316 -14.47 -18.89 21.12
CA THR A 316 -14.66 -18.01 22.25
C THR A 316 -15.54 -16.85 21.83
N GLU A 317 -16.70 -16.67 22.46
CA GLU A 317 -17.58 -15.52 22.23
C GLU A 317 -17.50 -14.56 23.42
N LEU A 318 -17.33 -13.27 23.10
CA LEU A 318 -17.27 -12.20 24.09
C LEU A 318 -18.27 -11.10 23.72
N GLU A 319 -19.23 -10.85 24.62
CA GLU A 319 -20.17 -9.72 24.50
C GLU A 319 -19.82 -8.64 25.51
N MET A 320 -19.55 -7.43 25.04
CA MET A 320 -19.17 -6.29 25.90
C MET A 320 -20.21 -5.16 25.81
N LYS A 321 -20.68 -4.69 26.96
CA LYS A 321 -21.63 -3.56 27.06
C LYS A 321 -20.86 -2.27 27.35
N LEU A 322 -20.95 -1.32 26.41
CA LEU A 322 -20.36 0.01 26.57
C LEU A 322 -21.33 0.92 27.32
N ARG A 323 -20.79 1.73 28.24
CA ARG A 323 -21.56 2.70 29.03
C ARG A 323 -21.16 4.12 28.62
N LYS A 324 -22.13 5.03 28.62
CA LYS A 324 -21.87 6.47 28.40
C LYS A 324 -21.10 7.10 29.54
#